data_52d94cffc476ef70ec4c126cfdb34851
#
_entry.id   52d94cffc476ef70ec4c126cfdb34851
#
_cell.length_a   1.000
_cell.length_b   1.000
_cell.length_c   1.000
_cell.angle_alpha   90.00
_cell.angle_beta   90.00
_cell.angle_gamma   90.00
#
_symmetry.space_group_name_H-M   'P 1'
#
loop_
_entity.id
_entity.type
_entity.pdbx_description
1 polymer ?
#
loop_
_entity_poly.entity_id
_entity_poly.type
_entity_poly.pdbx_seq_one_letter_code
_entity_poly.pdbx_strand_id
1 'polypeptide(L)'
;ADRTGRNFVAPREAKMMENISARLQHMDETGVDVQVLHPTLFIRQVADRPEADVAVCRSYNRWLADIWKQSDNRLRWVAMPPVLDMKAAVQELEFAVEHGACAVGMRPIEGDRTLPDPYFHPLYDAANELGVAVAVHIGNSNPYVERLLGGGLGGSAFPALRLMCAAAAHALILSEIPGKFPNIRWAFLESASMWVPAVVHDLRRRIRASKGKD
;
A
#
# COMPACT_ATOMS: atom_id res chain seq x y z
N ALA A 1 -29.22 -6.42 11.84
CA ALA A 1 -27.76 -6.54 11.81
C ALA A 1 -27.23 -5.60 10.74
N ASP A 2 -26.32 -4.71 11.11
CA ASP A 2 -25.68 -3.77 10.17
C ASP A 2 -24.76 -4.57 9.22
N ARG A 3 -25.17 -4.68 7.97
CA ARG A 3 -24.41 -5.39 6.93
C ARG A 3 -23.15 -4.63 6.47
N THR A 4 -22.94 -3.40 6.97
CA THR A 4 -21.77 -2.60 6.59
C THR A 4 -20.56 -2.87 7.46
N GLY A 5 -20.70 -3.65 8.53
CA GLY A 5 -19.63 -3.94 9.51
C GLY A 5 -19.17 -2.73 10.32
N ARG A 6 -19.76 -1.55 10.12
CA ARG A 6 -19.35 -0.31 10.78
C ARG A 6 -19.68 -0.26 12.28
N ASN A 7 -20.63 -1.08 12.72
CA ASN A 7 -21.08 -1.14 14.12
C ASN A 7 -20.45 -2.30 14.91
N PHE A 8 -19.53 -3.06 14.35
CA PHE A 8 -18.75 -4.02 15.10
C PHE A 8 -17.76 -3.25 15.97
N VAL A 9 -18.11 -3.07 17.24
CA VAL A 9 -17.23 -2.42 18.22
C VAL A 9 -16.28 -3.48 18.76
N ALA A 10 -15.11 -3.61 18.15
CA ALA A 10 -14.05 -4.41 18.75
C ALA A 10 -13.67 -3.84 20.12
N PRO A 11 -13.38 -4.67 21.14
CA PRO A 11 -12.82 -4.22 22.39
C PRO A 11 -11.58 -3.33 22.15
N ARG A 12 -11.40 -2.30 22.97
CA ARG A 12 -10.29 -1.36 22.80
C ARG A 12 -8.93 -2.06 22.69
N GLU A 13 -8.67 -2.99 23.58
CA GLU A 13 -7.43 -3.77 23.65
C GLU A 13 -7.18 -4.57 22.37
N ALA A 14 -8.23 -5.14 21.75
CA ALA A 14 -8.17 -5.83 20.48
C ALA A 14 -7.92 -4.86 19.31
N LYS A 15 -8.60 -3.70 19.34
CA LYS A 15 -8.46 -2.67 18.31
C LYS A 15 -7.09 -2.02 18.32
N MET A 16 -6.53 -1.78 19.50
CA MET A 16 -5.22 -1.15 19.68
C MET A 16 -4.05 -2.14 19.62
N MET A 17 -4.33 -3.43 19.41
CA MET A 17 -3.35 -4.53 19.47
C MET A 17 -2.60 -4.62 20.80
N GLU A 18 -3.21 -4.18 21.89
CA GLU A 18 -2.68 -4.30 23.25
C GLU A 18 -2.80 -5.74 23.76
N ASN A 19 -3.78 -6.49 23.24
CA ASN A 19 -4.03 -7.90 23.55
C ASN A 19 -4.32 -8.66 22.26
N ILE A 20 -3.36 -9.45 21.80
CA ILE A 20 -3.49 -10.18 20.53
C ILE A 20 -4.51 -11.32 20.65
N SER A 21 -4.61 -11.98 21.81
CA SER A 21 -5.62 -13.02 22.02
C SER A 21 -7.04 -12.46 21.91
N ALA A 22 -7.29 -11.28 22.48
CA ALA A 22 -8.59 -10.58 22.32
C ALA A 22 -8.86 -10.20 20.87
N ARG A 23 -7.83 -9.84 20.09
CA ARG A 23 -7.97 -9.59 18.66
C ARG A 23 -8.35 -10.85 17.89
N LEU A 24 -7.70 -11.97 18.14
CA LEU A 24 -7.98 -13.24 17.51
C LEU A 24 -9.39 -13.76 17.87
N GLN A 25 -9.78 -13.65 19.15
CA GLN A 25 -11.15 -13.96 19.56
C GLN A 25 -12.18 -13.12 18.81
N HIS A 26 -11.95 -11.80 18.68
CA HIS A 26 -12.85 -10.93 17.92
C HIS A 26 -12.91 -11.32 16.42
N MET A 27 -11.81 -11.78 15.84
CA MET A 27 -11.80 -12.32 14.47
C MET A 27 -12.68 -13.57 14.38
N ASP A 28 -12.59 -14.49 15.36
CA ASP A 28 -13.43 -15.69 15.41
C ASP A 28 -14.93 -15.35 15.52
N GLU A 29 -15.28 -14.41 16.40
CA GLU A 29 -16.66 -13.92 16.58
C GLU A 29 -17.22 -13.26 15.30
N THR A 30 -16.37 -12.68 14.47
CA THR A 30 -16.76 -12.03 13.21
C THR A 30 -16.58 -12.91 11.98
N GLY A 31 -16.13 -14.16 12.15
CA GLY A 31 -15.91 -15.11 11.05
C GLY A 31 -14.73 -14.73 10.13
N VAL A 32 -13.69 -14.14 10.69
CA VAL A 32 -12.51 -13.71 9.93
C VAL A 32 -11.33 -14.64 10.23
N ASP A 33 -10.91 -15.42 9.27
CA ASP A 33 -9.78 -16.35 9.40
C ASP A 33 -8.44 -15.65 9.43
N VAL A 34 -8.22 -14.70 8.52
CA VAL A 34 -6.97 -13.95 8.34
C VAL A 34 -7.25 -12.47 8.13
N GLN A 35 -6.50 -11.61 8.80
CA GLN A 35 -6.49 -10.17 8.54
C GLN A 35 -5.15 -9.73 7.99
N VAL A 36 -5.19 -8.79 7.02
CA VAL A 36 -4.01 -8.08 6.55
C VAL A 36 -4.05 -6.67 7.12
N LEU A 37 -3.08 -6.36 7.98
CA LEU A 37 -2.99 -5.07 8.66
C LEU A 37 -2.30 -4.05 7.76
N HIS A 38 -2.93 -2.89 7.60
CA HIS A 38 -2.40 -1.77 6.83
C HIS A 38 -2.44 -0.48 7.66
N PRO A 39 -1.39 0.36 7.64
CA PRO A 39 -1.32 1.55 8.50
C PRO A 39 -2.05 2.74 7.88
N THR A 40 -2.93 3.37 8.64
CA THR A 40 -3.60 4.61 8.23
C THR A 40 -2.64 5.82 8.21
N LEU A 41 -1.66 5.87 9.12
CA LEU A 41 -0.75 7.02 9.23
C LEU A 41 0.12 7.22 7.99
N PHE A 42 0.44 6.15 7.28
CA PHE A 42 1.34 6.18 6.12
C PHE A 42 0.64 6.49 4.78
N ILE A 43 -0.63 6.88 4.79
CA ILE A 43 -1.29 7.42 3.58
C ILE A 43 -0.67 8.76 3.13
N ARG A 44 0.08 9.41 4.01
CA ARG A 44 0.90 10.59 3.75
C ARG A 44 2.35 10.34 4.14
N GLN A 45 3.24 11.19 3.71
CA GLN A 45 4.62 11.17 4.17
C GLN A 45 4.67 11.51 5.66
N VAL A 46 5.35 10.70 6.44
CA VAL A 46 5.44 10.84 7.90
C VAL A 46 6.72 11.52 8.36
N ALA A 47 7.72 11.61 7.48
CA ALA A 47 8.99 12.27 7.75
C ALA A 47 9.59 12.84 6.47
N ASP A 48 10.30 13.97 6.60
CA ASP A 48 10.95 14.65 5.47
C ASP A 48 12.46 14.35 5.40
N ARG A 49 13.02 13.76 6.45
CA ARG A 49 14.43 13.38 6.54
C ARG A 49 14.59 11.88 6.44
N PRO A 50 15.57 11.38 5.64
CA PRO A 50 15.76 9.94 5.44
C PRO A 50 15.95 9.17 6.76
N GLU A 51 16.72 9.70 7.70
CA GLU A 51 16.98 9.03 8.98
C GLU A 51 15.70 8.89 9.83
N ALA A 52 14.84 9.89 9.78
CA ALA A 52 13.56 9.87 10.48
C ALA A 52 12.58 8.91 9.80
N ASP A 53 12.53 8.88 8.46
CA ASP A 53 11.73 7.95 7.68
C ASP A 53 12.13 6.50 8.01
N VAL A 54 13.43 6.21 7.98
CA VAL A 54 13.97 4.89 8.36
C VAL A 54 13.57 4.52 9.79
N ALA A 55 13.71 5.43 10.75
CA ALA A 55 13.40 5.14 12.15
C ALA A 55 11.91 4.84 12.36
N VAL A 56 11.03 5.61 11.74
CA VAL A 56 9.57 5.44 11.88
C VAL A 56 9.10 4.16 11.17
N CYS A 57 9.53 3.91 9.93
CA CYS A 57 9.20 2.69 9.20
C CYS A 57 9.71 1.45 9.93
N ARG A 58 10.96 1.48 10.41
CA ARG A 58 11.55 0.38 11.19
C ARG A 58 10.78 0.11 12.47
N SER A 59 10.42 1.13 13.22
CA SER A 59 9.62 0.98 14.45
C SER A 59 8.28 0.31 14.16
N TYR A 60 7.59 0.75 13.13
CA TYR A 60 6.32 0.16 12.70
C TYR A 60 6.48 -1.30 12.27
N ASN A 61 7.46 -1.60 11.43
CA ASN A 61 7.69 -2.96 10.92
C ASN A 61 8.05 -3.93 12.06
N ARG A 62 8.87 -3.50 13.04
CA ARG A 62 9.21 -4.32 14.22
C ARG A 62 7.99 -4.58 15.10
N TRP A 63 7.15 -3.57 15.32
CA TRP A 63 5.90 -3.72 16.07
C TRP A 63 4.95 -4.73 15.40
N LEU A 64 4.78 -4.68 14.09
CA LEU A 64 3.93 -5.65 13.39
C LEU A 64 4.53 -7.06 13.32
N ALA A 65 5.85 -7.18 13.24
CA ALA A 65 6.54 -8.45 13.36
C ALA A 65 6.24 -9.13 14.72
N ASP A 66 6.25 -8.35 15.81
CA ASP A 66 5.93 -8.83 17.15
C ASP A 66 4.45 -9.25 17.28
N ILE A 67 3.53 -8.53 16.66
CA ILE A 67 2.11 -8.88 16.59
C ILE A 67 1.92 -10.19 15.80
N TRP A 68 2.51 -10.28 14.63
CA TRP A 68 2.42 -11.49 13.79
C TRP A 68 2.90 -12.73 14.52
N LYS A 69 4.03 -12.63 15.21
CA LYS A 69 4.64 -13.75 15.97
C LYS A 69 3.70 -14.35 17.02
N GLN A 70 2.77 -13.55 17.54
CA GLN A 70 1.79 -13.95 18.56
C GLN A 70 0.45 -14.39 17.96
N SER A 71 0.27 -14.37 16.64
CA SER A 71 -1.05 -14.46 16.00
C SER A 71 -1.31 -15.76 15.24
N ASP A 72 -0.43 -16.76 15.37
CA ASP A 72 -0.51 -18.01 14.62
C ASP A 72 -0.72 -17.78 13.11
N ASN A 73 0.04 -16.81 12.56
CA ASN A 73 0.00 -16.40 11.15
C ASN A 73 -1.37 -15.83 10.67
N ARG A 74 -2.28 -15.53 11.59
CA ARG A 74 -3.61 -14.98 11.26
C ARG A 74 -3.62 -13.46 11.10
N LEU A 75 -2.66 -12.74 11.69
CA LEU A 75 -2.46 -11.30 11.49
C LEU A 75 -1.27 -11.08 10.55
N ARG A 76 -1.55 -11.07 9.26
CA ARG A 76 -0.56 -10.71 8.23
C ARG A 76 -0.51 -9.19 8.10
N TRP A 77 0.52 -8.66 7.49
CA TRP A 77 0.71 -7.22 7.46
C TRP A 77 1.42 -6.72 6.21
N VAL A 78 1.31 -5.42 5.98
CA VAL A 78 1.95 -4.71 4.89
C VAL A 78 3.17 -3.98 5.45
N ALA A 79 4.34 -4.29 4.94
CA ALA A 79 5.59 -3.63 5.32
C ALA A 79 5.61 -2.20 4.79
N MET A 80 6.07 -1.25 5.61
CA MET A 80 6.28 0.13 5.17
C MET A 80 7.75 0.36 4.87
N PRO A 81 8.10 0.58 3.59
CA PRO A 81 9.46 0.86 3.20
C PRO A 81 9.81 2.33 3.49
N PRO A 82 10.99 2.64 4.03
CA PRO A 82 11.49 4.01 4.12
C PRO A 82 11.95 4.49 2.74
N VAL A 83 11.02 5.04 1.96
CA VAL A 83 11.23 5.38 0.54
C VAL A 83 12.21 6.53 0.30
N LEU A 84 12.62 7.24 1.34
CA LEU A 84 13.67 8.26 1.26
C LEU A 84 15.09 7.66 1.29
N ASP A 85 15.24 6.39 1.69
CA ASP A 85 16.48 5.62 1.63
C ASP A 85 16.20 4.23 1.03
N MET A 86 16.46 4.07 -0.26
CA MET A 86 16.13 2.84 -0.99
C MET A 86 16.91 1.62 -0.49
N LYS A 87 18.15 1.80 0.00
CA LYS A 87 18.90 0.70 0.60
C LYS A 87 18.24 0.20 1.88
N ALA A 88 17.83 1.12 2.73
CA ALA A 88 17.09 0.77 3.94
C ALA A 88 15.71 0.18 3.61
N ALA A 89 15.04 0.65 2.54
CA ALA A 89 13.76 0.11 2.11
C ALA A 89 13.85 -1.37 1.72
N VAL A 90 14.88 -1.78 0.99
CA VAL A 90 15.13 -3.18 0.65
C VAL A 90 15.39 -4.01 1.90
N GLN A 91 16.25 -3.56 2.79
CA GLN A 91 16.54 -4.26 4.05
C GLN A 91 15.30 -4.44 4.93
N GLU A 92 14.45 -3.42 5.00
CA GLU A 92 13.20 -3.49 5.76
C GLU A 92 12.18 -4.43 5.11
N LEU A 93 12.15 -4.53 3.78
CA LEU A 93 11.31 -5.50 3.08
C LEU A 93 11.75 -6.94 3.36
N GLU A 94 13.06 -7.23 3.24
CA GLU A 94 13.62 -8.55 3.54
C GLU A 94 13.27 -8.98 4.98
N PHE A 95 13.57 -8.13 5.95
CA PHE A 95 13.17 -8.36 7.34
C PHE A 95 11.67 -8.62 7.48
N ALA A 96 10.84 -7.80 6.86
CA ALA A 96 9.39 -7.87 7.00
C ALA A 96 8.82 -9.20 6.47
N VAL A 97 9.32 -9.67 5.33
CA VAL A 97 8.89 -10.94 4.73
C VAL A 97 9.23 -12.13 5.62
N GLU A 98 10.43 -12.15 6.21
CA GLU A 98 10.84 -13.17 7.19
C GLU A 98 9.93 -13.17 8.43
N HIS A 99 9.27 -12.04 8.71
CA HIS A 99 8.40 -11.85 9.88
C HIS A 99 6.91 -11.71 9.51
N GLY A 100 6.48 -12.33 8.42
CA GLY A 100 5.07 -12.51 8.10
C GLY A 100 4.40 -11.39 7.32
N ALA A 101 5.14 -10.39 6.83
CA ALA A 101 4.59 -9.45 5.88
C ALA A 101 4.22 -10.17 4.56
N CYS A 102 3.10 -9.80 3.97
CA CYS A 102 2.61 -10.36 2.71
C CYS A 102 2.65 -9.37 1.54
N ALA A 103 2.97 -8.14 1.82
CA ALA A 103 3.11 -7.08 0.83
C ALA A 103 4.04 -5.96 1.33
N VAL A 104 4.52 -5.15 0.40
CA VAL A 104 5.15 -3.86 0.68
C VAL A 104 4.20 -2.73 0.29
N GLY A 105 4.03 -1.74 1.17
CA GLY A 105 3.13 -0.61 0.98
C GLY A 105 3.78 0.50 0.16
N MET A 106 3.04 1.02 -0.81
CA MET A 106 3.42 2.20 -1.58
C MET A 106 2.23 3.14 -1.69
N ARG A 107 2.49 4.43 -1.80
CA ARG A 107 1.48 5.41 -2.22
C ARG A 107 1.49 5.54 -3.74
N PRO A 108 0.42 5.98 -4.36
CA PRO A 108 0.38 6.24 -5.81
C PRO A 108 1.43 7.22 -6.30
N ILE A 109 1.82 8.16 -5.43
CA ILE A 109 2.89 9.14 -5.64
C ILE A 109 3.76 9.17 -4.39
N GLU A 110 5.06 9.01 -4.58
CA GLU A 110 6.07 9.06 -3.53
C GLU A 110 6.97 10.30 -3.72
N GLY A 111 6.69 11.37 -2.96
CA GLY A 111 7.33 12.67 -3.15
C GLY A 111 7.03 13.24 -4.53
N ASP A 112 8.05 13.42 -5.33
CA ASP A 112 7.97 13.89 -6.73
C ASP A 112 8.04 12.75 -7.77
N ARG A 113 7.94 11.49 -7.33
CA ARG A 113 8.08 10.29 -8.18
C ARG A 113 6.77 9.55 -8.34
N THR A 114 6.55 9.03 -9.53
CA THR A 114 5.49 8.05 -9.80
C THR A 114 6.02 6.63 -9.66
N LEU A 115 5.14 5.65 -9.50
CA LEU A 115 5.54 4.26 -9.26
C LEU A 115 6.48 3.65 -10.33
N PRO A 116 6.39 3.98 -11.63
CA PRO A 116 7.36 3.52 -12.63
C PRO A 116 8.76 4.11 -12.54
N ASP A 117 9.02 5.06 -11.65
CA ASP A 117 10.34 5.71 -11.54
C ASP A 117 11.43 4.67 -11.25
N PRO A 118 12.57 4.69 -12.01
CA PRO A 118 13.68 3.78 -11.81
C PRO A 118 14.29 3.80 -10.40
N TYR A 119 14.07 4.86 -9.64
CA TYR A 119 14.45 4.96 -8.24
C TYR A 119 13.93 3.79 -7.41
N PHE A 120 12.73 3.28 -7.72
CA PHE A 120 12.10 2.17 -6.98
C PHE A 120 12.51 0.78 -7.48
N HIS A 121 13.28 0.67 -8.56
CA HIS A 121 13.66 -0.63 -9.10
C HIS A 121 14.32 -1.56 -8.08
N PRO A 122 15.24 -1.12 -7.20
CA PRO A 122 15.82 -2.03 -6.20
C PRO A 122 14.78 -2.64 -5.25
N LEU A 123 13.75 -1.87 -4.89
CA LEU A 123 12.64 -2.37 -4.06
C LEU A 123 11.78 -3.38 -4.84
N TYR A 124 11.54 -3.11 -6.14
CA TYR A 124 10.80 -4.03 -7.00
C TYR A 124 11.59 -5.30 -7.31
N ASP A 125 12.91 -5.23 -7.50
CA ASP A 125 13.77 -6.41 -7.63
C ASP A 125 13.61 -7.31 -6.40
N ALA A 126 13.75 -6.77 -5.20
CA ALA A 126 13.58 -7.51 -3.96
C ALA A 126 12.15 -8.08 -3.81
N ALA A 127 11.11 -7.30 -4.09
CA ALA A 127 9.73 -7.76 -4.02
C ALA A 127 9.44 -8.88 -5.04
N ASN A 128 10.02 -8.79 -6.24
CA ASN A 128 9.90 -9.79 -7.30
C ASN A 128 10.60 -11.10 -6.93
N GLU A 129 11.79 -11.04 -6.33
CA GLU A 129 12.54 -12.20 -5.86
C GLU A 129 11.86 -12.89 -4.68
N LEU A 130 11.36 -12.10 -3.74
CA LEU A 130 10.63 -12.60 -2.56
C LEU A 130 9.19 -13.05 -2.88
N GLY A 131 8.69 -12.77 -4.08
CA GLY A 131 7.34 -13.14 -4.51
C GLY A 131 6.21 -12.44 -3.73
N VAL A 132 6.48 -11.24 -3.19
CA VAL A 132 5.49 -10.48 -2.41
C VAL A 132 4.76 -9.44 -3.25
N ALA A 133 3.56 -9.07 -2.82
CA ALA A 133 2.76 -8.06 -3.51
C ALA A 133 3.27 -6.63 -3.22
N VAL A 134 3.02 -5.71 -4.15
CA VAL A 134 3.08 -4.26 -3.90
C VAL A 134 1.67 -3.77 -3.67
N ALA A 135 1.41 -3.27 -2.46
CA ALA A 135 0.12 -2.77 -2.01
C ALA A 135 0.07 -1.24 -2.18
N VAL A 136 -0.57 -0.79 -3.25
CA VAL A 136 -0.77 0.64 -3.51
C VAL A 136 -2.03 1.11 -2.79
N HIS A 137 -1.85 1.77 -1.67
CA HIS A 137 -2.94 2.29 -0.86
C HIS A 137 -3.29 3.73 -1.26
N ILE A 138 -4.58 4.14 -1.11
CA ILE A 138 -4.93 5.54 -1.30
C ILE A 138 -4.00 6.42 -0.49
N GLY A 139 -3.57 7.51 -1.08
CA GLY A 139 -2.64 8.44 -0.44
C GLY A 139 -1.82 9.19 -1.47
N ASN A 140 -1.03 10.08 -0.98
CA ASN A 140 0.07 10.67 -1.72
C ASN A 140 1.03 11.36 -0.75
N SER A 141 2.28 11.50 -1.15
CA SER A 141 3.29 12.22 -0.38
C SER A 141 3.77 13.50 -1.09
N ASN A 142 3.08 13.91 -2.16
CA ASN A 142 3.44 15.11 -2.89
C ASN A 142 2.68 16.34 -2.36
N PRO A 143 3.36 17.34 -1.74
CA PRO A 143 2.69 18.51 -1.15
C PRO A 143 2.00 19.39 -2.19
N TYR A 144 2.50 19.40 -3.43
CA TYR A 144 1.89 20.18 -4.50
C TYR A 144 0.55 19.60 -4.94
N VAL A 145 0.49 18.29 -5.14
CA VAL A 145 -0.76 17.57 -5.46
C VAL A 145 -1.77 17.75 -4.32
N GLU A 146 -1.32 17.70 -3.09
CA GLU A 146 -2.19 17.90 -1.93
C GLU A 146 -2.77 19.31 -1.87
N ARG A 147 -1.96 20.34 -2.15
CA ARG A 147 -2.47 21.73 -2.22
C ARG A 147 -3.44 21.93 -3.37
N LEU A 148 -3.15 21.34 -4.54
CA LEU A 148 -3.95 21.53 -5.74
C LEU A 148 -5.31 20.84 -5.65
N LEU A 149 -5.36 19.62 -5.13
CA LEU A 149 -6.54 18.77 -5.13
C LEU A 149 -7.17 18.60 -3.73
N GLY A 150 -6.40 18.79 -2.67
CA GLY A 150 -6.83 18.55 -1.31
C GLY A 150 -7.61 19.70 -0.66
N GLY A 151 -7.45 20.93 -1.17
CA GLY A 151 -8.18 22.12 -0.71
C GLY A 151 -9.46 22.41 -1.49
N GLY A 152 -9.91 21.49 -2.34
CA GLY A 152 -11.02 21.68 -3.25
C GLY A 152 -12.38 21.86 -2.58
N LEU A 153 -13.41 21.95 -3.37
CA LEU A 153 -14.80 22.21 -2.98
C LEU A 153 -15.22 21.44 -1.72
N GLY A 154 -15.43 22.13 -0.62
CA GLY A 154 -15.81 21.57 0.67
C GLY A 154 -14.68 21.06 1.57
N GLY A 155 -13.40 21.36 1.25
CA GLY A 155 -12.25 20.99 2.11
C GLY A 155 -11.92 19.49 2.12
N SER A 156 -12.38 18.73 1.12
CA SER A 156 -12.13 17.30 1.03
C SER A 156 -10.78 17.01 0.40
N ALA A 157 -9.90 16.33 1.12
CA ALA A 157 -8.65 15.79 0.58
C ALA A 157 -8.86 14.55 -0.34
N PHE A 158 -10.08 14.09 -0.49
CA PHE A 158 -10.44 12.85 -1.15
C PHE A 158 -9.98 12.74 -2.62
N PRO A 159 -10.08 13.80 -3.47
CA PRO A 159 -9.56 13.76 -4.83
C PRO A 159 -8.04 13.52 -4.89
N ALA A 160 -7.27 14.18 -4.03
CA ALA A 160 -5.82 14.02 -3.96
C ALA A 160 -5.38 12.62 -3.52
N LEU A 161 -6.22 11.93 -2.78
CA LEU A 161 -5.95 10.57 -2.32
C LEU A 161 -6.38 9.52 -3.34
N ARG A 162 -7.63 9.56 -3.81
CA ARG A 162 -8.25 8.49 -4.59
C ARG A 162 -7.92 8.52 -6.08
N LEU A 163 -7.94 9.69 -6.71
CA LEU A 163 -7.70 9.81 -8.15
C LEU A 163 -6.29 9.38 -8.53
N MET A 164 -5.34 9.52 -7.62
CA MET A 164 -3.95 9.11 -7.83
C MET A 164 -3.81 7.61 -8.01
N CYS A 165 -4.66 6.77 -7.42
CA CYS A 165 -4.62 5.33 -7.63
C CYS A 165 -4.92 4.94 -9.09
N ALA A 166 -5.92 5.56 -9.71
CA ALA A 166 -6.23 5.32 -11.12
C ALA A 166 -5.09 5.81 -12.03
N ALA A 167 -4.51 6.98 -11.72
CA ALA A 167 -3.35 7.50 -12.45
C ALA A 167 -2.13 6.58 -12.31
N ALA A 168 -1.85 6.08 -11.11
CA ALA A 168 -0.76 5.13 -10.87
C ALA A 168 -0.96 3.81 -11.62
N ALA A 169 -2.20 3.28 -11.67
CA ALA A 169 -2.52 2.09 -12.45
C ALA A 169 -2.28 2.29 -13.95
N HIS A 170 -2.68 3.44 -14.50
CA HIS A 170 -2.37 3.80 -15.88
C HIS A 170 -0.85 3.85 -16.13
N ALA A 171 -0.12 4.54 -15.27
CA ALA A 171 1.33 4.69 -15.39
C ALA A 171 2.05 3.34 -15.35
N LEU A 172 1.67 2.45 -14.42
CA LEU A 172 2.25 1.11 -14.30
C LEU A 172 1.97 0.24 -15.54
N ILE A 173 0.74 0.21 -16.04
CA ILE A 173 0.36 -0.63 -17.18
C ILE A 173 1.00 -0.12 -18.49
N LEU A 174 1.18 1.19 -18.63
CA LEU A 174 1.84 1.79 -19.80
C LEU A 174 3.37 1.79 -19.71
N SER A 175 3.92 1.42 -18.56
CA SER A 175 5.37 1.26 -18.35
C SER A 175 5.80 -0.18 -18.59
N GLU A 176 7.11 -0.40 -18.60
CA GLU A 176 7.69 -1.75 -18.69
C GLU A 176 7.71 -2.48 -17.33
N ILE A 177 7.29 -1.83 -16.24
CA ILE A 177 7.41 -2.36 -14.87
C ILE A 177 6.75 -3.73 -14.69
N PRO A 178 5.48 -3.99 -15.10
CA PRO A 178 4.88 -5.31 -14.92
C PRO A 178 5.59 -6.42 -15.70
N GLY A 179 6.19 -6.09 -16.85
CA GLY A 179 6.97 -7.02 -17.65
C GLY A 179 8.36 -7.26 -17.08
N LYS A 180 8.98 -6.24 -16.52
CA LYS A 180 10.30 -6.30 -15.89
C LYS A 180 10.29 -7.06 -14.57
N PHE A 181 9.21 -6.95 -13.80
CA PHE A 181 9.03 -7.59 -12.48
C PHE A 181 7.78 -8.49 -12.47
N PRO A 182 7.80 -9.62 -13.21
CA PRO A 182 6.60 -10.42 -13.50
C PRO A 182 6.02 -11.16 -12.29
N ASN A 183 6.77 -11.34 -11.21
CA ASN A 183 6.31 -12.03 -10.01
C ASN A 183 5.59 -11.08 -9.04
N ILE A 184 5.66 -9.76 -9.26
CA ILE A 184 4.96 -8.80 -8.43
C ILE A 184 3.47 -8.82 -8.76
N ARG A 185 2.65 -9.00 -7.74
CA ARG A 185 1.21 -8.74 -7.78
C ARG A 185 0.94 -7.33 -7.26
N TRP A 186 0.22 -6.53 -8.04
CA TRP A 186 -0.13 -5.17 -7.70
C TRP A 186 -1.54 -5.13 -7.11
N ALA A 187 -1.68 -4.66 -5.88
CA ALA A 187 -2.96 -4.49 -5.21
C ALA A 187 -3.26 -3.00 -5.00
N PHE A 188 -4.45 -2.54 -5.39
CA PHE A 188 -4.91 -1.17 -5.18
C PHE A 188 -5.95 -1.16 -4.07
N LEU A 189 -5.60 -0.53 -2.93
CA LEU A 189 -6.37 -0.61 -1.70
C LEU A 189 -7.13 0.69 -1.44
N GLU A 190 -8.37 0.54 -0.93
CA GLU A 190 -9.27 1.64 -0.52
C GLU A 190 -9.61 2.65 -1.63
N SER A 191 -9.30 2.31 -2.89
CA SER A 191 -9.47 3.21 -4.04
C SER A 191 -10.80 3.03 -4.78
N ALA A 192 -11.72 2.21 -4.26
CA ALA A 192 -12.90 1.69 -4.95
C ALA A 192 -12.53 0.92 -6.24
N SER A 193 -13.49 0.44 -7.00
CA SER A 193 -13.25 -0.37 -8.21
C SER A 193 -13.84 0.24 -9.49
N MET A 194 -14.65 1.29 -9.38
CA MET A 194 -15.36 1.88 -10.51
C MET A 194 -14.46 2.49 -11.59
N TRP A 195 -13.21 2.85 -11.24
CA TRP A 195 -12.23 3.34 -12.19
C TRP A 195 -11.61 2.23 -13.06
N VAL A 196 -11.62 0.97 -12.60
CA VAL A 196 -10.98 -0.16 -13.28
C VAL A 196 -11.52 -0.38 -14.70
N PRO A 197 -12.86 -0.45 -14.94
CA PRO A 197 -13.39 -0.59 -16.30
C PRO A 197 -12.98 0.56 -17.23
N ALA A 198 -12.93 1.79 -16.72
CA ALA A 198 -12.52 2.97 -17.49
C ALA A 198 -11.05 2.89 -17.91
N VAL A 199 -10.16 2.55 -16.97
CA VAL A 199 -8.73 2.33 -17.22
C VAL A 199 -8.52 1.23 -18.25
N VAL A 200 -9.15 0.07 -18.09
CA VAL A 200 -9.05 -1.07 -19.02
C VAL A 200 -9.54 -0.67 -20.42
N HIS A 201 -10.66 0.05 -20.51
CA HIS A 201 -11.21 0.50 -21.80
C HIS A 201 -10.23 1.46 -22.51
N ASP A 202 -9.71 2.45 -21.81
CA ASP A 202 -8.79 3.44 -22.39
C ASP A 202 -7.48 2.80 -22.85
N LEU A 203 -6.89 1.93 -22.03
CA LEU A 203 -5.68 1.21 -22.37
C LEU A 203 -5.85 0.31 -23.60
N ARG A 204 -6.97 -0.43 -23.70
CA ARG A 204 -7.27 -1.25 -24.89
C ARG A 204 -7.36 -0.41 -26.15
N ARG A 205 -7.95 0.78 -26.08
CA ARG A 205 -8.01 1.71 -27.23
C ARG A 205 -6.62 2.17 -27.66
N ARG A 206 -5.76 2.54 -26.70
CA ARG A 206 -4.40 3.00 -26.96
C ARG A 206 -3.53 1.92 -27.58
N ILE A 207 -3.58 0.68 -27.05
CA ILE A 207 -2.85 -0.46 -27.59
C ILE A 207 -3.29 -0.79 -29.02
N ARG A 208 -4.60 -0.74 -29.32
CA ARG A 208 -5.11 -0.96 -30.70
C ARG A 208 -4.65 0.14 -31.65
N ALA A 209 -4.64 1.39 -31.19
CA ALA A 209 -4.21 2.51 -32.02
C ALA A 209 -2.70 2.53 -32.31
N SER A 210 -1.87 1.95 -31.41
CA SER A 210 -0.44 1.78 -31.64
C SER A 210 -0.13 0.66 -32.63
N LYS A 211 -0.85 -0.45 -32.56
CA LYS A 211 -0.68 -1.61 -33.47
C LYS A 211 -1.16 -1.36 -34.92
N GLY A 212 -1.91 -0.33 -35.17
CA GLY A 212 -2.36 0.06 -36.52
C GLY A 212 -1.47 1.10 -37.19
N LYS A 213 -0.31 1.39 -36.62
CA LYS A 213 0.68 2.36 -37.14
C LYS A 213 1.98 1.73 -37.63
N ASP A 214 2.08 0.37 -37.64
CA ASP A 214 3.19 -0.39 -38.21
C ASP A 214 2.90 -0.78 -39.67
#